data_c455f984caa6e96a0c53bc8514a129df
#
_entry.id   c455f984caa6e96a0c53bc8514a129df
#
_cell.length_a   1.000
_cell.length_b   1.000
_cell.length_c   1.000
_cell.angle_alpha   90.00
_cell.angle_beta   90.00
_cell.angle_gamma   90.00
#
_symmetry.space_group_name_H-M   'P 1'
#
loop_
_entity.id
_entity.type
_entity.pdbx_description
1 polymer ?
#
loop_
_entity_poly.entity_id
_entity_poly.type
_entity_poly.pdbx_seq_one_letter_code
_entity_poly.pdbx_strand_id
1 'polypeptide(L)'
;EDIERYLDIHAGYVYPVDVPFDESMGGISVRTFWNSTPPFYDTNNLSMVAFFKYGPFKILFPGDLEEDGWLALLEQPAFRAELIDTTVLVASHHGRENGYCRALFDYCHPRAIVMSDKAIVHDTQGMTQTYRQRVIDHWPNGVLVATTGKQRRVLTTRRDGWIQFNVNDRGDFTIYTECYG
;
A
#
# COMPACT_ATOMS: atom_id res chain seq x y z
N GLU A 1 -19.99 -16.83 19.95
CA GLU A 1 -18.86 -17.62 20.48
C GLU A 1 -17.53 -17.07 19.96
N ASP A 2 -17.29 -16.98 18.64
CA ASP A 2 -15.98 -16.49 18.13
C ASP A 2 -15.79 -14.98 18.33
N ILE A 3 -16.85 -14.19 18.19
CA ILE A 3 -16.82 -12.73 18.43
C ILE A 3 -16.60 -12.45 19.94
N GLU A 4 -17.26 -13.14 20.81
CA GLU A 4 -17.08 -13.01 22.26
C GLU A 4 -15.65 -13.36 22.68
N ARG A 5 -15.11 -14.47 22.16
CA ARG A 5 -13.72 -14.85 22.37
C ARG A 5 -12.73 -13.80 21.86
N TYR A 6 -13.00 -13.21 20.70
CA TYR A 6 -12.18 -12.12 20.15
C TYR A 6 -12.21 -10.90 21.07
N LEU A 7 -13.41 -10.50 21.56
CA LEU A 7 -13.57 -9.36 22.47
C LEU A 7 -12.89 -9.63 23.82
N ASP A 8 -12.98 -10.86 24.35
CA ASP A 8 -12.32 -11.26 25.60
C ASP A 8 -10.79 -11.21 25.47
N ILE A 9 -10.24 -11.65 24.33
CA ILE A 9 -8.81 -11.56 24.05
C ILE A 9 -8.40 -10.07 24.00
N HIS A 10 -9.17 -9.23 23.31
CA HIS A 10 -8.91 -7.79 23.23
C HIS A 10 -8.99 -7.09 24.60
N ALA A 11 -9.99 -7.42 25.40
CA ALA A 11 -10.13 -6.90 26.76
C ALA A 11 -8.98 -7.29 27.69
N GLY A 12 -8.31 -8.42 27.40
CA GLY A 12 -7.14 -8.90 28.14
C GLY A 12 -5.83 -8.16 27.79
N TYR A 13 -5.79 -7.39 26.73
CA TYR A 13 -4.63 -6.57 26.37
C TYR A 13 -4.60 -5.29 27.21
N VAL A 14 -3.86 -5.32 28.29
CA VAL A 14 -3.73 -4.21 29.25
C VAL A 14 -2.72 -3.15 28.79
N TYR A 15 -1.82 -3.53 27.88
CA TYR A 15 -0.79 -2.65 27.33
C TYR A 15 -0.88 -2.63 25.81
N PRO A 16 -1.44 -1.55 25.23
CA PRO A 16 -1.39 -1.39 23.77
C PRO A 16 0.07 -1.32 23.32
N VAL A 17 0.39 -1.98 22.23
CA VAL A 17 1.70 -1.83 21.57
C VAL A 17 1.65 -0.52 20.80
N ASP A 18 2.08 0.59 21.43
CA ASP A 18 2.04 1.91 20.83
C ASP A 18 3.01 2.04 19.63
N VAL A 19 4.10 1.26 19.67
CA VAL A 19 5.08 1.20 18.58
C VAL A 19 5.39 -0.28 18.29
N PRO A 20 4.59 -0.95 17.44
CA PRO A 20 4.74 -2.39 17.20
C PRO A 20 6.05 -2.77 16.50
N PHE A 21 6.67 -1.81 15.80
CA PHE A 21 7.93 -2.01 15.10
C PHE A 21 8.81 -0.76 15.27
N ASP A 22 10.04 -0.97 15.69
CA ASP A 22 11.06 0.07 15.77
C ASP A 22 12.34 -0.36 15.04
N GLU A 23 13.30 0.53 14.95
CA GLU A 23 14.56 0.29 14.27
C GLU A 23 15.38 -0.88 14.87
N SER A 24 15.13 -1.27 16.13
CA SER A 24 15.77 -2.44 16.76
C SER A 24 15.29 -3.76 16.16
N MET A 25 14.14 -3.77 15.50
CA MET A 25 13.58 -4.91 14.76
C MET A 25 14.09 -4.99 13.31
N GLY A 26 15.40 -4.96 13.13
CA GLY A 26 16.03 -5.09 11.81
C GLY A 26 16.01 -3.81 10.98
N GLY A 27 15.84 -2.65 11.60
CA GLY A 27 15.88 -1.34 10.93
C GLY A 27 14.61 -0.95 10.18
N ILE A 28 13.50 -1.68 10.42
CA ILE A 28 12.19 -1.34 9.83
C ILE A 28 11.46 -0.39 10.76
N SER A 29 10.95 0.71 10.22
CA SER A 29 10.00 1.59 10.92
C SER A 29 8.62 1.50 10.26
N VAL A 30 7.59 1.59 11.10
CA VAL A 30 6.18 1.57 10.66
C VAL A 30 5.47 2.81 11.15
N ARG A 31 4.74 3.46 10.25
CA ARG A 31 3.81 4.55 10.59
C ARG A 31 2.43 4.22 10.09
N THR A 32 1.44 4.47 10.91
CA THR A 32 0.04 4.19 10.57
C THR A 32 -0.81 5.45 10.65
N PHE A 33 -1.84 5.49 9.80
CA PHE A 33 -2.86 6.52 9.77
C PHE A 33 -4.22 5.86 9.56
N TRP A 34 -5.27 6.49 10.04
CA TRP A 34 -6.64 6.03 9.87
C TRP A 34 -7.61 7.20 9.99
N ASN A 35 -8.80 7.04 9.44
CA ASN A 35 -9.90 7.96 9.63
C ASN A 35 -10.67 7.62 10.91
N SER A 36 -11.30 8.62 11.51
CA SER A 36 -12.08 8.45 12.74
C SER A 36 -13.56 8.21 12.46
N THR A 37 -14.22 7.63 13.45
CA THR A 37 -15.70 7.59 13.55
C THR A 37 -16.14 8.64 14.56
N PRO A 38 -17.07 9.57 14.26
CA PRO A 38 -17.45 10.01 12.93
C PRO A 38 -16.33 10.76 12.21
N PRO A 39 -16.40 11.09 10.90
CA PRO A 39 -17.60 11.01 10.05
C PRO A 39 -17.78 9.70 9.29
N PHE A 40 -16.76 8.82 9.25
CA PHE A 40 -16.84 7.58 8.51
C PHE A 40 -17.50 6.46 9.33
N TYR A 41 -18.35 5.67 8.70
CA TYR A 41 -19.03 4.51 9.30
C TYR A 41 -18.90 3.26 8.42
N ASP A 42 -18.43 3.40 7.19
CA ASP A 42 -18.12 2.26 6.33
C ASP A 42 -16.74 1.70 6.67
N THR A 43 -16.62 0.38 6.55
CA THR A 43 -15.39 -0.33 6.93
C THR A 43 -14.20 0.00 6.04
N ASN A 44 -14.45 0.35 4.75
CA ASN A 44 -13.38 0.63 3.80
C ASN A 44 -12.67 1.94 4.16
N ASN A 45 -13.42 3.01 4.40
CA ASN A 45 -12.85 4.30 4.76
C ASN A 45 -12.30 4.37 6.20
N LEU A 46 -12.54 3.33 7.01
CA LEU A 46 -11.90 3.11 8.31
C LEU A 46 -10.65 2.21 8.22
N SER A 47 -10.19 1.88 7.02
CA SER A 47 -8.96 1.11 6.82
C SER A 47 -7.76 1.78 7.49
N MET A 48 -6.92 0.95 8.11
CA MET A 48 -5.62 1.39 8.60
C MET A 48 -4.65 1.48 7.41
N VAL A 49 -4.12 2.66 7.19
CA VAL A 49 -3.07 2.93 6.21
C VAL A 49 -1.71 2.75 6.87
N ALA A 50 -0.86 1.86 6.36
CA ALA A 50 0.44 1.57 6.95
C ALA A 50 1.59 1.86 5.97
N PHE A 51 2.58 2.60 6.44
CA PHE A 51 3.86 2.79 5.77
C PHE A 51 4.91 1.92 6.43
N PHE A 52 5.60 1.12 5.66
CA PHE A 52 6.78 0.38 6.08
C PHE A 52 8.01 0.98 5.41
N LYS A 53 8.98 1.37 6.22
CA LYS A 53 10.21 2.00 5.73
C LYS A 53 11.43 1.20 6.19
N TYR A 54 12.34 0.94 5.26
CA TYR A 54 13.66 0.36 5.52
C TYR A 54 14.72 1.17 4.77
N GLY A 55 15.55 1.90 5.50
CA GLY A 55 16.43 2.89 4.89
C GLY A 55 15.65 3.89 4.03
N PRO A 56 16.04 4.13 2.78
CA PRO A 56 15.30 4.98 1.84
C PRO A 56 14.13 4.27 1.13
N PHE A 57 13.98 2.94 1.24
CA PHE A 57 12.85 2.22 0.66
C PHE A 57 11.60 2.39 1.53
N LYS A 58 10.48 2.76 0.91
CA LYS A 58 9.20 2.93 1.58
C LYS A 58 8.08 2.29 0.78
N ILE A 59 7.27 1.44 1.42
CA ILE A 59 6.08 0.83 0.84
C ILE A 59 4.84 1.25 1.62
N LEU A 60 3.77 1.56 0.90
CA LEU A 60 2.49 2.01 1.43
C LEU A 60 1.41 0.96 1.19
N PHE A 61 0.75 0.53 2.27
CA PHE A 61 -0.41 -0.36 2.30
C PHE A 61 -1.63 0.41 2.79
N PRO A 62 -2.59 0.75 1.93
CA PRO A 62 -3.75 1.56 2.31
C PRO A 62 -4.96 0.73 2.76
N GLY A 63 -4.91 -0.60 2.69
CA GLY A 63 -6.11 -1.43 2.85
C GLY A 63 -7.12 -1.19 1.74
N ASP A 64 -8.39 -1.17 2.10
CA ASP A 64 -9.49 -0.97 1.16
C ASP A 64 -10.02 0.48 1.15
N LEU A 65 -9.16 1.45 1.56
CA LEU A 65 -9.50 2.87 1.62
C LEU A 65 -10.07 3.37 0.28
N GLU A 66 -11.19 4.07 0.33
CA GLU A 66 -11.83 4.66 -0.84
C GLU A 66 -11.50 6.15 -1.00
N GLU A 67 -11.97 6.78 -2.07
CA GLU A 67 -11.58 8.15 -2.42
C GLU A 67 -11.85 9.15 -1.29
N ASP A 68 -13.03 9.09 -0.66
CA ASP A 68 -13.40 10.00 0.44
C ASP A 68 -12.46 9.84 1.65
N GLY A 69 -12.08 8.60 1.97
CA GLY A 69 -11.13 8.32 3.04
C GLY A 69 -9.72 8.84 2.73
N TRP A 70 -9.28 8.74 1.48
CA TRP A 70 -8.03 9.34 1.01
C TRP A 70 -8.05 10.86 1.15
N LEU A 71 -9.13 11.51 0.71
CA LEU A 71 -9.27 12.97 0.78
C LEU A 71 -9.21 13.46 2.22
N ALA A 72 -9.87 12.76 3.15
CA ALA A 72 -9.83 13.11 4.57
C ALA A 72 -8.42 12.96 5.17
N LEU A 73 -7.69 11.87 4.84
CA LEU A 73 -6.31 11.73 5.29
C LEU A 73 -5.38 12.78 4.68
N LEU A 74 -5.62 13.18 3.44
CA LEU A 74 -4.85 14.23 2.75
C LEU A 74 -5.01 15.62 3.40
N GLU A 75 -6.05 15.87 4.20
CA GLU A 75 -6.16 17.09 5.01
C GLU A 75 -5.09 17.14 6.12
N GLN A 76 -4.53 16.00 6.55
CA GLN A 76 -3.54 15.92 7.59
C GLN A 76 -2.13 16.22 7.04
N PRO A 77 -1.44 17.29 7.51
CA PRO A 77 -0.08 17.60 7.04
C PRO A 77 0.92 16.48 7.28
N ALA A 78 0.79 15.74 8.39
CA ALA A 78 1.65 14.62 8.73
C ALA A 78 1.50 13.46 7.73
N PHE A 79 0.27 13.19 7.26
CA PHE A 79 0.02 12.18 6.24
C PHE A 79 0.63 12.57 4.89
N ARG A 80 0.41 13.83 4.44
CA ARG A 80 1.04 14.32 3.21
C ARG A 80 2.56 14.24 3.23
N ALA A 81 3.17 14.59 4.37
CA ALA A 81 4.62 14.49 4.54
C ALA A 81 5.11 13.03 4.46
N GLU A 82 4.32 12.07 4.98
CA GLU A 82 4.68 10.66 4.93
C GLU A 82 4.56 10.06 3.52
N LEU A 83 3.70 10.61 2.66
CA LEU A 83 3.56 10.17 1.26
C LEU A 83 4.80 10.44 0.41
N ILE A 84 5.59 11.47 0.78
CA ILE A 84 6.81 11.84 0.06
C ILE A 84 7.79 10.66 0.10
N ASP A 85 8.49 10.41 -1.02
CA ASP A 85 9.48 9.33 -1.18
C ASP A 85 8.91 7.89 -1.05
N THR A 86 7.60 7.73 -1.16
CA THR A 86 7.00 6.39 -1.27
C THR A 86 7.54 5.69 -2.53
N THR A 87 8.24 4.57 -2.31
CA THR A 87 8.87 3.79 -3.39
C THR A 87 7.87 2.88 -4.09
N VAL A 88 7.00 2.23 -3.30
CA VAL A 88 5.97 1.31 -3.80
C VAL A 88 4.63 1.65 -3.16
N LEU A 89 3.58 1.71 -3.97
CA LEU A 89 2.20 1.85 -3.53
C LEU A 89 1.47 0.53 -3.79
N VAL A 90 0.86 -0.05 -2.76
CA VAL A 90 -0.17 -1.07 -2.96
C VAL A 90 -1.47 -0.34 -3.30
N ALA A 91 -2.09 -0.70 -4.41
CA ALA A 91 -3.32 -0.04 -4.86
C ALA A 91 -4.46 -0.32 -3.88
N SER A 92 -5.11 0.72 -3.42
CA SER A 92 -6.23 0.61 -2.49
C SER A 92 -7.37 -0.18 -3.09
N HIS A 93 -8.12 -0.87 -2.23
CA HIS A 93 -9.31 -1.65 -2.58
C HIS A 93 -9.07 -2.57 -3.79
N HIS A 94 -7.93 -3.28 -3.78
CA HIS A 94 -7.52 -4.21 -4.85
C HIS A 94 -7.39 -3.57 -6.24
N GLY A 95 -7.17 -2.25 -6.32
CA GLY A 95 -7.12 -1.50 -7.57
C GLY A 95 -8.49 -1.26 -8.21
N ARG A 96 -9.56 -1.25 -7.43
CA ARG A 96 -10.90 -0.86 -7.89
C ARG A 96 -10.99 0.64 -8.11
N GLU A 97 -11.99 1.05 -8.91
CA GLU A 97 -12.21 2.45 -9.28
C GLU A 97 -12.46 3.33 -8.05
N ASN A 98 -13.28 2.88 -7.10
CA ASN A 98 -13.59 3.63 -5.87
C ASN A 98 -12.41 3.74 -4.90
N GLY A 99 -11.40 2.87 -4.98
CA GLY A 99 -10.14 2.98 -4.24
C GLY A 99 -9.13 3.97 -4.84
N TYR A 100 -9.38 4.47 -6.05
CA TYR A 100 -8.50 5.40 -6.73
C TYR A 100 -8.76 6.85 -6.31
N CYS A 101 -7.74 7.51 -5.77
CA CYS A 101 -7.77 8.93 -5.48
C CYS A 101 -6.72 9.68 -6.32
N ARG A 102 -7.18 10.59 -7.20
CA ARG A 102 -6.30 11.39 -8.06
C ARG A 102 -5.38 12.30 -7.25
N ALA A 103 -5.90 12.93 -6.20
CA ALA A 103 -5.18 13.89 -5.37
C ALA A 103 -4.01 13.26 -4.59
N LEU A 104 -4.05 11.95 -4.33
CA LEU A 104 -2.93 11.22 -3.72
C LEU A 104 -1.63 11.44 -4.49
N PHE A 105 -1.71 11.44 -5.83
CA PHE A 105 -0.55 11.52 -6.72
C PHE A 105 0.03 12.93 -6.87
N ASP A 106 -0.52 13.92 -6.19
CA ASP A 106 0.11 15.23 -6.05
C ASP A 106 1.23 15.19 -4.99
N TYR A 107 1.26 14.16 -4.13
CA TYR A 107 2.24 13.96 -3.05
C TYR A 107 3.02 12.64 -3.16
N CYS A 108 2.45 11.62 -3.79
CA CYS A 108 2.97 10.27 -3.86
C CYS A 108 3.36 9.91 -5.29
N HIS A 109 4.66 9.71 -5.55
CA HIS A 109 5.19 9.40 -6.88
C HIS A 109 5.92 8.04 -6.87
N PRO A 110 5.19 6.92 -6.72
CA PRO A 110 5.80 5.61 -6.55
C PRO A 110 6.51 5.13 -7.83
N ARG A 111 7.59 4.38 -7.67
CA ARG A 111 8.33 3.75 -8.78
C ARG A 111 7.61 2.53 -9.34
N ALA A 112 6.77 1.91 -8.52
CA ALA A 112 5.89 0.80 -8.90
C ALA A 112 4.59 0.82 -8.09
N ILE A 113 3.53 0.28 -8.68
CA ILE A 113 2.25 0.05 -8.01
C ILE A 113 1.95 -1.45 -8.04
N VAL A 114 1.53 -2.00 -6.90
CA VAL A 114 1.14 -3.40 -6.75
C VAL A 114 -0.37 -3.47 -6.56
N MET A 115 -1.05 -4.28 -7.35
CA MET A 115 -2.45 -4.62 -7.15
C MET A 115 -2.55 -6.02 -6.55
N SER A 116 -3.07 -6.13 -5.33
CA SER A 116 -3.40 -7.39 -4.69
C SER A 116 -4.79 -7.81 -5.13
N ASP A 117 -4.89 -8.62 -6.19
CA ASP A 117 -6.15 -9.00 -6.80
C ASP A 117 -6.26 -10.51 -7.02
N LYS A 118 -7.49 -11.00 -7.21
CA LYS A 118 -7.80 -12.41 -7.43
C LYS A 118 -7.93 -12.72 -8.92
N ALA A 119 -8.02 -14.02 -9.26
CA ALA A 119 -8.28 -14.47 -10.63
C ALA A 119 -9.64 -13.98 -11.18
N ILE A 120 -10.62 -13.78 -10.29
CA ILE A 120 -11.93 -13.23 -10.67
C ILE A 120 -11.76 -11.72 -10.89
N VAL A 121 -12.11 -11.26 -12.09
CA VAL A 121 -12.09 -9.84 -12.47
C VAL A 121 -13.47 -9.26 -12.19
N HIS A 122 -13.51 -8.19 -11.40
CA HIS A 122 -14.69 -7.34 -11.29
C HIS A 122 -14.60 -6.21 -12.32
N ASP A 123 -15.72 -5.80 -12.89
CA ASP A 123 -15.77 -4.73 -13.92
C ASP A 123 -15.14 -3.43 -13.42
N THR A 124 -15.20 -3.19 -12.10
CA THR A 124 -14.60 -2.03 -11.43
C THR A 124 -13.08 -2.11 -11.27
N GLN A 125 -12.42 -3.19 -11.68
CA GLN A 125 -10.95 -3.37 -11.57
C GLN A 125 -10.20 -2.96 -12.85
N GLY A 126 -10.78 -2.09 -13.67
CA GLY A 126 -10.19 -1.59 -14.92
C GLY A 126 -9.04 -0.57 -14.77
N MET A 127 -8.60 -0.27 -13.55
CA MET A 127 -7.72 0.88 -13.26
C MET A 127 -6.23 0.69 -13.56
N THR A 128 -5.81 -0.49 -14.05
CA THR A 128 -4.40 -0.80 -14.33
C THR A 128 -3.71 0.25 -15.21
N GLN A 129 -4.38 0.73 -16.28
CA GLN A 129 -3.80 1.74 -17.17
C GLN A 129 -3.71 3.11 -16.50
N THR A 130 -4.70 3.48 -15.69
CA THR A 130 -4.71 4.72 -14.92
C THR A 130 -3.54 4.76 -13.93
N TYR A 131 -3.36 3.70 -13.14
CA TYR A 131 -2.22 3.57 -12.22
C TYR A 131 -0.88 3.52 -12.95
N ARG A 132 -0.83 2.82 -14.09
CA ARG A 132 0.38 2.78 -14.94
C ARG A 132 0.80 4.18 -15.39
N GLN A 133 -0.16 5.03 -15.75
CA GLN A 133 0.14 6.40 -16.16
C GLN A 133 0.73 7.22 -15.01
N ARG A 134 0.25 7.06 -13.77
CA ARG A 134 0.81 7.74 -12.58
C ARG A 134 2.28 7.39 -12.35
N VAL A 135 2.69 6.16 -12.63
CA VAL A 135 4.11 5.77 -12.55
C VAL A 135 4.89 6.40 -13.70
N ILE A 136 4.39 6.35 -14.93
CA ILE A 136 5.06 6.87 -16.13
C ILE A 136 5.37 8.37 -16.00
N ASP A 137 4.46 9.13 -15.39
CA ASP A 137 4.59 10.59 -15.26
C ASP A 137 5.88 11.00 -14.54
N HIS A 138 6.42 10.15 -13.64
CA HIS A 138 7.65 10.40 -12.85
C HIS A 138 8.75 9.37 -13.11
N TRP A 139 8.39 8.12 -13.41
CA TRP A 139 9.28 6.98 -13.58
C TRP A 139 8.97 6.24 -14.90
N PRO A 140 9.32 6.80 -16.05
CA PRO A 140 8.91 6.28 -17.36
C PRO A 140 9.36 4.84 -17.61
N ASN A 141 10.47 4.41 -17.03
CA ASN A 141 10.97 3.05 -17.13
C ASN A 141 10.33 2.09 -16.08
N GLY A 142 9.77 2.63 -14.99
CA GLY A 142 9.27 1.81 -13.89
C GLY A 142 10.39 1.04 -13.19
N VAL A 143 10.15 -0.23 -12.87
CA VAL A 143 11.07 -1.10 -12.13
C VAL A 143 11.39 -2.36 -12.92
N LEU A 144 12.61 -2.89 -12.78
CA LEU A 144 13.02 -4.15 -13.39
C LEU A 144 12.54 -5.32 -12.52
N VAL A 145 11.84 -6.27 -13.12
CA VAL A 145 11.49 -7.56 -12.51
C VAL A 145 12.55 -8.58 -12.88
N ALA A 146 13.33 -9.04 -11.90
CA ALA A 146 14.50 -9.91 -12.14
C ALA A 146 14.09 -11.26 -12.76
N THR A 147 12.99 -11.83 -12.31
CA THR A 147 12.49 -13.12 -12.82
C THR A 147 12.24 -13.10 -14.33
N THR A 148 11.79 -11.98 -14.88
CA THR A 148 11.38 -11.87 -16.30
C THR A 148 12.32 -11.03 -17.14
N GLY A 149 13.22 -10.24 -16.53
CA GLY A 149 14.05 -9.24 -17.20
C GLY A 149 13.26 -8.07 -17.81
N LYS A 150 11.97 -7.95 -17.49
CA LYS A 150 11.07 -6.91 -18.04
C LYS A 150 10.92 -5.74 -17.09
N GLN A 151 10.82 -4.54 -17.65
CA GLN A 151 10.44 -3.36 -16.90
C GLN A 151 8.92 -3.29 -16.71
N ARG A 152 8.50 -3.09 -15.47
CA ARG A 152 7.09 -3.02 -15.07
C ARG A 152 6.81 -1.75 -14.29
N ARG A 153 5.58 -1.28 -14.36
CA ARG A 153 5.08 -0.10 -13.62
C ARG A 153 3.98 -0.50 -12.65
N VAL A 154 3.19 -1.48 -13.08
CA VAL A 154 2.15 -2.11 -12.28
C VAL A 154 2.39 -3.61 -12.27
N LEU A 155 2.38 -4.21 -11.09
CA LEU A 155 2.41 -5.65 -10.86
C LEU A 155 1.06 -6.05 -10.25
N THR A 156 0.59 -7.26 -10.55
CA THR A 156 -0.68 -7.77 -10.03
C THR A 156 -0.51 -9.19 -9.53
N THR A 157 -1.02 -9.53 -8.36
CA THR A 157 -0.95 -10.91 -7.85
C THR A 157 -1.68 -11.90 -8.76
N ARG A 158 -2.71 -11.44 -9.47
CA ARG A 158 -3.42 -12.26 -10.46
C ARG A 158 -2.53 -12.75 -11.59
N ARG A 159 -1.66 -11.90 -12.11
CA ARG A 159 -0.80 -12.18 -13.24
C ARG A 159 0.57 -12.68 -12.84
N ASP A 160 1.12 -12.07 -11.80
CA ASP A 160 2.50 -12.22 -11.41
C ASP A 160 2.69 -13.26 -10.27
N GLY A 161 1.57 -13.76 -9.67
CA GLY A 161 1.60 -14.62 -8.49
C GLY A 161 2.08 -13.87 -7.25
N TRP A 162 2.91 -14.49 -6.41
CA TRP A 162 3.57 -13.76 -5.34
C TRP A 162 4.57 -12.74 -5.91
N ILE A 163 4.72 -11.62 -5.22
CA ILE A 163 5.62 -10.52 -5.58
C ILE A 163 6.52 -10.28 -4.39
N GLN A 164 7.83 -10.47 -4.56
CA GLN A 164 8.83 -10.33 -3.52
C GLN A 164 9.74 -9.13 -3.82
N PHE A 165 9.92 -8.29 -2.82
CA PHE A 165 10.90 -7.20 -2.84
C PHE A 165 12.07 -7.57 -1.92
N ASN A 166 13.25 -7.72 -2.47
CA ASN A 166 14.49 -7.85 -1.71
C ASN A 166 15.14 -6.48 -1.65
N VAL A 167 15.23 -5.92 -0.45
CA VAL A 167 15.72 -4.56 -0.21
C VAL A 167 17.02 -4.62 0.57
N ASN A 168 18.03 -3.83 0.16
CA ASN A 168 19.28 -3.68 0.90
C ASN A 168 19.29 -2.39 1.74
N ASP A 169 20.31 -2.22 2.58
CA ASP A 169 20.47 -1.08 3.49
C ASP A 169 20.57 0.28 2.77
N ARG A 170 20.86 0.29 1.48
CA ARG A 170 20.92 1.50 0.66
C ARG A 170 19.56 1.85 0.05
N GLY A 171 18.54 1.00 0.26
CA GLY A 171 17.21 1.13 -0.34
C GLY A 171 17.14 0.69 -1.80
N ASP A 172 18.23 0.11 -2.35
CA ASP A 172 18.15 -0.56 -3.63
C ASP A 172 17.31 -1.82 -3.45
N PHE A 173 16.47 -2.13 -4.44
CA PHE A 173 15.60 -3.28 -4.35
C PHE A 173 15.56 -4.07 -5.66
N THR A 174 15.32 -5.35 -5.52
CA THR A 174 15.12 -6.29 -6.62
C THR A 174 13.75 -6.92 -6.47
N ILE A 175 13.01 -7.03 -7.57
CA ILE A 175 11.68 -7.64 -7.59
C ILE A 175 11.74 -9.01 -8.24
N TYR A 176 11.14 -9.99 -7.57
CA TYR A 176 10.89 -11.32 -8.08
C TYR A 176 9.40 -11.59 -8.11
N THR A 177 8.95 -12.40 -9.06
CA THR A 177 7.56 -12.84 -9.21
C THR A 177 7.50 -14.35 -9.40
N GLU A 178 6.39 -14.98 -8.99
CA GLU A 178 6.17 -16.40 -9.20
C GLU A 178 5.98 -16.75 -10.69
N CYS A 179 5.18 -15.94 -11.38
CA CYS A 179 4.85 -16.17 -12.78
C CYS A 179 5.77 -15.40 -13.71
N TYR A 180 6.11 -16.03 -14.81
CA TYR A 180 6.96 -15.49 -15.88
C TYR A 180 6.10 -14.74 -16.92
N GLY A 181 5.24 -13.86 -16.48
CA GLY A 181 4.26 -13.14 -17.28
C GLY A 181 4.80 -12.15 -18.33
#